data_b7fc000d049a6785ad9c8960e7bb8075
#
_entry.id   b7fc000d049a6785ad9c8960e7bb8075
#
_cell.length_a   1.000
_cell.length_b   1.000
_cell.length_c   1.000
_cell.angle_alpha   90.00
_cell.angle_beta   90.00
_cell.angle_gamma   90.00
#
_symmetry.space_group_name_H-M   'P 1'
#
loop_
_entity.id
_entity.type
_entity.pdbx_description
1 polymer ?
#
loop_
_entity_poly.entity_id
_entity_poly.type
_entity_poly.pdbx_seq_one_letter_code
_entity_poly.pdbx_strand_id
1 'polypeptide(L)'
;MGFVEDETPWCGGHVSARVRCVRANNPSPMTYVGTNSWIVAEPGAKECVVIDPAPAGEQVQRILATCGEAGLRIGAIVATHDHPDHIEGIPELVAATGAPVYAPRTSRIEQLLQKHGFAKRGGSKRACSEGAEDVGAVEAGAAGELDSGGLPRSCEKKAGWSADVQALPRGAFRPFEGAPKFEVIALPGHSEDSVGLLLPVEQSLFTGDVLFRHGPTVVFHPDGVLASYFASLDTLERLVREGRVRRFYPGHGYPIDDPLPIIEATRKHRVDRLNQVKEALNAGTPAEPDALFDAVYQGVNPALRMPSIRSIRAQLKFLGI
;
A
#
# COMPACT_ATOMS: atom_id res chain seq x y z
N MET A 1 19.68 -10.12 -16.18
CA MET A 1 18.25 -10.19 -16.45
C MET A 1 17.65 -8.87 -16.05
N GLY A 2 16.83 -8.25 -16.89
CA GLY A 2 16.16 -6.98 -16.60
C GLY A 2 14.76 -7.19 -16.01
N PHE A 3 14.05 -6.12 -15.80
CA PHE A 3 12.61 -6.18 -15.50
C PHE A 3 11.87 -6.90 -16.63
N VAL A 4 10.80 -7.61 -16.28
CA VAL A 4 10.08 -8.49 -17.21
C VAL A 4 8.94 -7.70 -17.86
N GLU A 5 8.78 -7.80 -19.18
CA GLU A 5 7.58 -7.33 -19.87
C GLU A 5 6.60 -8.51 -20.00
N ASP A 6 5.36 -8.33 -19.55
CA ASP A 6 4.31 -9.34 -19.69
C ASP A 6 3.44 -9.03 -20.89
N GLU A 7 3.08 -10.05 -21.66
CA GLU A 7 2.23 -9.92 -22.86
C GLU A 7 0.76 -9.66 -22.53
N THR A 8 0.32 -10.04 -21.34
CA THR A 8 -1.08 -9.92 -20.91
C THR A 8 -1.23 -8.88 -19.82
N PRO A 9 -2.10 -7.86 -19.94
CA PRO A 9 -2.30 -6.86 -18.90
C PRO A 9 -2.79 -7.50 -17.58
N TRP A 10 -2.16 -7.13 -16.47
CA TRP A 10 -2.63 -7.52 -15.13
C TRP A 10 -3.98 -6.88 -14.82
N CYS A 11 -4.99 -7.69 -14.54
CA CYS A 11 -6.37 -7.25 -14.27
C CYS A 11 -6.82 -7.46 -12.83
N GLY A 12 -5.95 -8.01 -11.96
CA GLY A 12 -6.35 -8.47 -10.63
C GLY A 12 -7.00 -9.84 -10.67
N GLY A 13 -7.76 -10.17 -9.62
CA GLY A 13 -8.47 -11.44 -9.46
C GLY A 13 -7.94 -12.30 -8.32
N HIS A 14 -8.31 -13.57 -8.29
CA HIS A 14 -7.82 -14.54 -7.32
C HIS A 14 -6.35 -14.88 -7.59
N VAL A 15 -5.50 -14.78 -6.58
CA VAL A 15 -4.09 -15.16 -6.67
C VAL A 15 -3.76 -16.36 -5.77
N SER A 16 -4.60 -16.60 -4.75
CA SER A 16 -4.51 -17.78 -3.89
C SER A 16 -5.88 -18.09 -3.27
N ALA A 17 -5.94 -19.13 -2.41
CA ALA A 17 -7.16 -19.45 -1.65
C ALA A 17 -7.55 -18.35 -0.65
N ARG A 18 -6.59 -17.49 -0.23
CA ARG A 18 -6.78 -16.44 0.77
C ARG A 18 -6.74 -15.04 0.20
N VAL A 19 -6.11 -14.85 -0.95
CA VAL A 19 -5.76 -13.52 -1.47
C VAL A 19 -6.43 -13.26 -2.81
N ARG A 20 -7.07 -12.11 -2.89
CA ARG A 20 -7.69 -11.57 -4.09
C ARG A 20 -7.22 -10.14 -4.31
N CYS A 21 -6.95 -9.77 -5.55
CA CYS A 21 -6.61 -8.41 -5.95
C CYS A 21 -7.79 -7.73 -6.64
N VAL A 22 -8.08 -6.51 -6.25
CA VAL A 22 -8.93 -5.59 -7.01
C VAL A 22 -8.02 -4.49 -7.55
N ARG A 23 -7.56 -4.64 -8.81
CA ARG A 23 -6.69 -3.65 -9.42
C ARG A 23 -7.49 -2.41 -9.83
N ALA A 24 -7.05 -1.24 -9.43
CA ALA A 24 -7.66 0.02 -9.80
C ALA A 24 -7.42 0.40 -11.28
N ASN A 25 -8.31 1.18 -11.85
CA ASN A 25 -8.16 1.73 -13.19
C ASN A 25 -7.59 3.16 -13.12
N ASN A 26 -6.37 3.28 -12.57
CA ASN A 26 -5.63 4.53 -12.46
C ASN A 26 -4.21 4.41 -13.06
N PRO A 27 -4.07 3.96 -14.33
CA PRO A 27 -2.76 3.78 -14.93
C PRO A 27 -2.03 5.11 -15.10
N SER A 28 -0.75 5.12 -14.74
CA SER A 28 0.13 6.27 -14.87
C SER A 28 1.60 5.83 -14.88
N PRO A 29 2.56 6.72 -15.22
CA PRO A 29 3.97 6.40 -15.06
C PRO A 29 4.38 6.06 -13.62
N MET A 30 3.57 6.40 -12.60
CA MET A 30 3.82 6.11 -11.19
C MET A 30 3.13 4.85 -10.70
N THR A 31 1.95 4.55 -11.24
CA THR A 31 1.11 3.41 -10.82
C THR A 31 1.09 2.26 -11.84
N TYR A 32 1.88 2.37 -12.92
CA TYR A 32 1.93 1.39 -14.02
C TYR A 32 0.54 1.10 -14.60
N VAL A 33 0.05 -0.11 -14.41
CA VAL A 33 -1.28 -0.55 -14.86
C VAL A 33 -2.40 -0.20 -13.86
N GLY A 34 -2.04 0.35 -12.71
CA GLY A 34 -2.95 0.76 -11.63
C GLY A 34 -2.56 0.21 -10.26
N THR A 35 -3.18 0.73 -9.22
CA THR A 35 -2.96 0.32 -7.83
C THR A 35 -3.63 -1.03 -7.54
N ASN A 36 -2.95 -1.88 -6.80
CA ASN A 36 -3.47 -3.14 -6.28
C ASN A 36 -4.05 -2.97 -4.88
N SER A 37 -5.36 -3.07 -4.74
CA SER A 37 -6.00 -3.24 -3.43
C SER A 37 -6.16 -4.75 -3.17
N TRP A 38 -5.67 -5.22 -2.02
CA TRP A 38 -5.68 -6.63 -1.70
C TRP A 38 -6.76 -6.97 -0.68
N ILE A 39 -7.54 -8.00 -0.95
CA ILE A 39 -8.53 -8.58 -0.03
C ILE A 39 -7.97 -9.90 0.48
N VAL A 40 -7.82 -10.01 1.81
CA VAL A 40 -7.24 -11.20 2.45
C VAL A 40 -8.21 -11.78 3.47
N ALA A 41 -8.56 -13.05 3.31
CA ALA A 41 -9.47 -13.76 4.20
C ALA A 41 -9.04 -15.21 4.40
N GLU A 42 -9.30 -15.77 5.57
CA GLU A 42 -9.17 -17.22 5.78
C GLU A 42 -10.25 -17.97 4.98
N PRO A 43 -9.96 -19.16 4.44
CA PRO A 43 -10.97 -19.97 3.77
C PRO A 43 -12.17 -20.23 4.67
N GLY A 44 -13.39 -19.95 4.17
CA GLY A 44 -14.64 -20.10 4.94
C GLY A 44 -14.94 -18.97 5.93
N ALA A 45 -14.06 -17.97 6.07
CA ALA A 45 -14.32 -16.80 6.90
C ALA A 45 -15.49 -15.97 6.39
N LYS A 46 -16.09 -15.17 7.29
CA LYS A 46 -17.12 -14.17 6.96
C LYS A 46 -16.59 -12.75 6.94
N GLU A 47 -15.32 -12.58 7.29
CA GLU A 47 -14.66 -11.28 7.36
C GLU A 47 -13.31 -11.33 6.66
N CYS A 48 -12.92 -10.18 6.11
CA CYS A 48 -11.65 -10.00 5.42
C CYS A 48 -10.90 -8.76 5.90
N VAL A 49 -9.64 -8.71 5.54
CA VAL A 49 -8.78 -7.53 5.65
C VAL A 49 -8.62 -6.94 4.26
N VAL A 50 -8.77 -5.61 4.11
CA VAL A 50 -8.48 -4.89 2.88
C VAL A 50 -7.19 -4.10 3.06
N ILE A 51 -6.23 -4.26 2.14
CA ILE A 51 -4.94 -3.59 2.15
C ILE A 51 -4.91 -2.60 0.98
N ASP A 52 -4.49 -1.36 1.25
CA ASP A 52 -4.30 -0.27 0.30
C ASP A 52 -5.53 0.02 -0.58
N PRO A 53 -6.68 0.42 0.00
CA PRO A 53 -7.91 0.70 -0.76
C PRO A 53 -7.86 2.06 -1.45
N ALA A 54 -7.28 2.15 -2.62
CA ALA A 54 -7.19 3.39 -3.39
C ALA A 54 -7.23 3.13 -4.92
N PRO A 55 -7.59 4.14 -5.70
CA PRO A 55 -8.10 5.47 -5.32
C PRO A 55 -9.50 5.45 -4.73
N ALA A 56 -10.01 6.63 -4.31
CA ALA A 56 -11.40 6.83 -3.92
C ALA A 56 -12.38 6.61 -5.10
N GLY A 57 -13.67 6.51 -4.82
CA GLY A 57 -14.73 6.39 -5.82
C GLY A 57 -14.89 5.00 -6.38
N GLU A 58 -14.77 4.81 -7.71
CA GLU A 58 -15.03 3.54 -8.40
C GLU A 58 -14.28 2.34 -7.78
N GLN A 59 -13.02 2.54 -7.39
CA GLN A 59 -12.22 1.46 -6.80
C GLN A 59 -12.81 0.95 -5.48
N VAL A 60 -13.29 1.87 -4.63
CA VAL A 60 -13.94 1.50 -3.37
C VAL A 60 -15.21 0.69 -3.63
N GLN A 61 -16.03 1.10 -4.62
CA GLN A 61 -17.23 0.36 -5.00
C GLN A 61 -16.90 -1.05 -5.51
N ARG A 62 -15.84 -1.19 -6.30
CA ARG A 62 -15.36 -2.50 -6.77
C ARG A 62 -14.85 -3.39 -5.63
N ILE A 63 -14.17 -2.82 -4.63
CA ILE A 63 -13.75 -3.55 -3.43
C ILE A 63 -14.98 -4.05 -2.66
N LEU A 64 -15.97 -3.17 -2.41
CA LEU A 64 -17.21 -3.52 -1.71
C LEU A 64 -18.00 -4.61 -2.46
N ALA A 65 -18.15 -4.47 -3.77
CA ALA A 65 -18.82 -5.47 -4.62
C ALA A 65 -18.11 -6.82 -4.56
N THR A 66 -16.77 -6.83 -4.71
CA THR A 66 -15.95 -8.05 -4.65
C THR A 66 -16.07 -8.77 -3.30
N CYS A 67 -16.07 -8.00 -2.19
CA CYS A 67 -16.31 -8.57 -0.86
C CYS A 67 -17.72 -9.13 -0.73
N GLY A 68 -18.74 -8.38 -1.20
CA GLY A 68 -20.14 -8.79 -1.15
C GLY A 68 -20.42 -10.09 -1.95
N GLU A 69 -19.90 -10.19 -3.17
CA GLU A 69 -19.99 -11.39 -4.01
C GLU A 69 -19.34 -12.63 -3.34
N ALA A 70 -18.27 -12.39 -2.56
CA ALA A 70 -17.61 -13.45 -1.79
C ALA A 70 -18.31 -13.76 -0.45
N GLY A 71 -19.36 -13.05 -0.08
CA GLY A 71 -20.03 -13.16 1.21
C GLY A 71 -19.16 -12.72 2.40
N LEU A 72 -18.23 -11.77 2.15
CA LEU A 72 -17.28 -11.26 3.14
C LEU A 72 -17.68 -9.86 3.62
N ARG A 73 -17.59 -9.61 4.92
CA ARG A 73 -17.59 -8.27 5.50
C ARG A 73 -16.15 -7.78 5.65
N ILE A 74 -15.92 -6.49 5.50
CA ILE A 74 -14.61 -5.89 5.75
C ILE A 74 -14.47 -5.67 7.25
N GLY A 75 -13.62 -6.46 7.90
CA GLY A 75 -13.35 -6.40 9.34
C GLY A 75 -12.20 -5.46 9.71
N ALA A 76 -11.30 -5.17 8.77
CA ALA A 76 -10.20 -4.23 8.97
C ALA A 76 -9.69 -3.67 7.64
N ILE A 77 -9.14 -2.46 7.70
CA ILE A 77 -8.45 -1.76 6.60
C ILE A 77 -7.01 -1.55 7.03
N VAL A 78 -6.06 -1.85 6.14
CA VAL A 78 -4.62 -1.71 6.43
C VAL A 78 -3.98 -0.88 5.31
N ALA A 79 -3.13 0.08 5.68
CA ALA A 79 -2.27 0.78 4.74
C ALA A 79 -0.82 0.31 4.89
N THR A 80 -0.12 0.07 3.77
CA THR A 80 1.31 -0.27 3.76
C THR A 80 2.18 0.96 3.99
N HIS A 81 1.73 2.11 3.53
CA HIS A 81 2.35 3.44 3.71
C HIS A 81 1.32 4.54 3.43
N ASP A 82 1.68 5.82 3.59
CA ASP A 82 0.73 6.91 3.58
C ASP A 82 0.63 7.69 2.26
N HIS A 83 1.10 7.14 1.12
CA HIS A 83 0.93 7.79 -0.17
C HIS A 83 -0.54 7.80 -0.63
N PRO A 84 -0.98 8.86 -1.35
CA PRO A 84 -2.38 9.04 -1.72
C PRO A 84 -2.99 7.86 -2.47
N ASP A 85 -2.26 7.30 -3.43
CA ASP A 85 -2.67 6.18 -4.27
C ASP A 85 -2.78 4.83 -3.52
N HIS A 86 -2.55 4.82 -2.18
CA HIS A 86 -2.79 3.69 -1.29
C HIS A 86 -3.86 3.98 -0.23
N ILE A 87 -4.11 5.25 0.12
CA ILE A 87 -4.98 5.62 1.25
C ILE A 87 -6.23 6.41 0.89
N GLU A 88 -6.34 6.97 -0.33
CA GLU A 88 -7.46 7.89 -0.69
C GLU A 88 -8.85 7.27 -0.56
N GLY A 89 -8.99 5.95 -0.74
CA GLY A 89 -10.27 5.26 -0.58
C GLY A 89 -10.64 4.92 0.87
N ILE A 90 -9.72 5.11 1.83
CA ILE A 90 -9.98 4.78 3.26
C ILE A 90 -11.22 5.48 3.81
N PRO A 91 -11.43 6.80 3.62
CA PRO A 91 -12.62 7.47 4.17
C PRO A 91 -13.95 6.90 3.68
N GLU A 92 -14.06 6.62 2.38
CA GLU A 92 -15.27 6.04 1.81
C GLU A 92 -15.49 4.61 2.31
N LEU A 93 -14.42 3.82 2.42
CA LEU A 93 -14.50 2.45 2.89
C LEU A 93 -14.88 2.39 4.39
N VAL A 94 -14.32 3.28 5.21
CA VAL A 94 -14.71 3.45 6.61
C VAL A 94 -16.17 3.90 6.72
N ALA A 95 -16.62 4.84 5.90
CA ALA A 95 -18.01 5.29 5.87
C ALA A 95 -18.98 4.15 5.55
N ALA A 96 -18.60 3.26 4.62
CA ALA A 96 -19.45 2.15 4.19
C ALA A 96 -19.46 0.99 5.20
N THR A 97 -18.39 0.76 5.96
CA THR A 97 -18.18 -0.48 6.73
C THR A 97 -18.04 -0.27 8.23
N GLY A 98 -17.60 0.91 8.67
CA GLY A 98 -17.21 1.16 10.07
C GLY A 98 -15.94 0.42 10.50
N ALA A 99 -15.21 -0.21 9.57
CA ALA A 99 -14.04 -1.02 9.88
C ALA A 99 -12.89 -0.15 10.46
N PRO A 100 -12.14 -0.66 11.45
CA PRO A 100 -10.96 0.01 11.97
C PRO A 100 -9.85 0.07 10.92
N VAL A 101 -9.04 1.13 10.99
CA VAL A 101 -7.90 1.37 10.09
C VAL A 101 -6.60 1.17 10.84
N TYR A 102 -5.69 0.41 10.25
CA TYR A 102 -4.35 0.17 10.75
C TYR A 102 -3.32 0.73 9.76
N ALA A 103 -2.38 1.53 10.24
CA ALA A 103 -1.36 2.14 9.40
C ALA A 103 -0.03 2.31 10.16
N PRO A 104 1.12 2.31 9.46
CA PRO A 104 2.41 2.56 10.09
C PRO A 104 2.52 4.00 10.61
N ARG A 105 1.92 4.96 9.89
CA ARG A 105 1.79 6.36 10.30
C ARG A 105 0.32 6.78 10.27
N THR A 106 -0.23 7.11 11.43
CA THR A 106 -1.67 7.41 11.56
C THR A 106 -2.02 8.86 11.22
N SER A 107 -1.09 9.81 11.39
CA SER A 107 -1.33 11.25 11.31
C SER A 107 -1.93 11.70 9.97
N ARG A 108 -1.42 11.19 8.84
CA ARG A 108 -1.93 11.56 7.51
C ARG A 108 -3.30 10.97 7.25
N ILE A 109 -3.55 9.74 7.70
CA ILE A 109 -4.86 9.10 7.60
C ILE A 109 -5.88 9.82 8.49
N GLU A 110 -5.50 10.19 9.71
CA GLU A 110 -6.34 11.00 10.59
C GLU A 110 -6.71 12.35 9.93
N GLN A 111 -5.75 13.05 9.31
CA GLN A 111 -6.01 14.29 8.57
C GLN A 111 -6.94 14.05 7.37
N LEU A 112 -6.74 12.98 6.62
CA LEU A 112 -7.59 12.59 5.50
C LEU A 112 -9.03 12.33 5.97
N LEU A 113 -9.22 11.56 7.04
CA LEU A 113 -10.51 11.29 7.63
C LEU A 113 -11.20 12.56 8.15
N GLN A 114 -10.46 13.45 8.84
CA GLN A 114 -10.99 14.74 9.30
C GLN A 114 -11.49 15.61 8.13
N LYS A 115 -10.73 15.65 7.02
CA LYS A 115 -11.12 16.36 5.80
C LYS A 115 -12.45 15.82 5.24
N HIS A 116 -12.74 14.55 5.44
CA HIS A 116 -13.98 13.88 5.05
C HIS A 116 -15.07 13.93 6.14
N GLY A 117 -14.87 14.66 7.23
CA GLY A 117 -15.87 14.92 8.26
C GLY A 117 -15.94 13.88 9.39
N PHE A 118 -14.93 13.02 9.53
CA PHE A 118 -14.85 12.10 10.68
C PHE A 118 -14.27 12.81 11.90
N ALA A 119 -14.89 12.60 13.08
CA ALA A 119 -14.37 13.06 14.35
C ALA A 119 -13.27 12.09 14.85
N LYS A 120 -12.24 12.63 15.53
CA LYS A 120 -11.25 11.81 16.20
C LYS A 120 -11.91 11.14 17.42
N ARG A 121 -11.88 9.79 17.53
CA ARG A 121 -12.26 9.10 18.77
C ARG A 121 -11.28 9.54 19.85
N GLY A 122 -11.80 10.20 20.91
CA GLY A 122 -11.01 10.46 22.11
C GLY A 122 -10.48 9.13 22.65
N GLY A 123 -9.15 9.05 22.87
CA GLY A 123 -8.49 7.83 23.29
C GLY A 123 -9.05 7.30 24.61
N SER A 124 -9.91 6.30 24.55
CA SER A 124 -10.28 5.46 25.66
C SER A 124 -9.27 4.31 25.73
N LYS A 125 -8.40 4.35 26.75
CA LYS A 125 -7.66 3.17 27.18
C LYS A 125 -8.69 2.12 27.59
N ARG A 126 -8.98 1.13 26.75
CA ARG A 126 -9.68 -0.07 27.21
C ARG A 126 -8.72 -0.85 28.09
N ALA A 127 -8.88 -0.66 29.40
CA ALA A 127 -8.47 -1.64 30.38
C ALA A 127 -9.39 -2.87 30.20
N CYS A 128 -8.80 -4.04 30.08
CA CYS A 128 -9.52 -5.31 30.25
C CYS A 128 -10.10 -5.33 31.66
N SER A 129 -11.43 -5.28 31.80
CA SER A 129 -12.14 -5.70 33.00
C SER A 129 -13.34 -6.52 32.55
N GLU A 130 -13.36 -7.75 33.04
CA GLU A 130 -14.49 -8.68 33.00
C GLU A 130 -15.74 -8.04 33.60
N GLY A 131 -16.91 -8.34 33.03
CA GLY A 131 -18.20 -7.99 33.63
C GLY A 131 -19.28 -7.92 32.55
N ALA A 132 -20.07 -9.00 32.48
CA ALA A 132 -21.31 -9.06 31.73
C ALA A 132 -22.33 -8.09 32.30
N GLU A 133 -23.13 -7.44 31.45
CA GLU A 133 -24.58 -7.43 31.59
C GLU A 133 -25.25 -6.81 30.35
N ASP A 134 -26.26 -7.45 29.95
CA ASP A 134 -27.35 -7.34 29.01
C ASP A 134 -27.91 -5.93 28.77
N VAL A 135 -28.05 -5.53 27.51
CA VAL A 135 -29.15 -4.65 27.06
C VAL A 135 -29.45 -4.80 25.56
N GLY A 136 -30.65 -5.28 25.28
CA GLY A 136 -31.56 -4.73 24.25
C GLY A 136 -31.25 -4.98 22.78
N ALA A 137 -31.96 -5.96 22.23
CA ALA A 137 -32.18 -6.09 20.79
C ALA A 137 -32.75 -4.81 20.20
N VAL A 138 -32.11 -4.31 19.14
CA VAL A 138 -32.70 -3.29 18.26
C VAL A 138 -33.00 -3.97 16.92
N GLU A 139 -34.27 -3.91 16.56
CA GLU A 139 -34.90 -4.54 15.41
C GLU A 139 -34.26 -4.15 14.07
N ALA A 140 -34.25 -5.13 13.14
CA ALA A 140 -33.88 -4.97 11.74
C ALA A 140 -34.90 -4.08 11.03
N GLY A 141 -34.51 -2.88 10.66
CA GLY A 141 -35.28 -1.96 9.83
C GLY A 141 -34.94 -2.12 8.35
N ALA A 142 -35.95 -2.53 7.62
CA ALA A 142 -36.28 -2.43 6.19
C ALA A 142 -35.18 -2.08 5.17
N ALA A 143 -35.03 -2.97 4.20
CA ALA A 143 -34.37 -2.77 2.92
C ALA A 143 -35.03 -1.59 2.16
N GLY A 144 -34.25 -0.55 1.90
CA GLY A 144 -34.63 0.55 1.02
C GLY A 144 -34.42 0.17 -0.44
N GLU A 145 -35.43 0.42 -1.26
CA GLU A 145 -35.46 0.19 -2.71
C GLU A 145 -34.29 0.90 -3.42
N LEU A 146 -33.64 0.19 -4.31
CA LEU A 146 -32.63 0.69 -5.24
C LEU A 146 -33.35 1.35 -6.43
N ASP A 147 -33.16 2.62 -6.64
CA ASP A 147 -33.54 3.31 -7.86
C ASP A 147 -32.52 3.07 -8.97
N SER A 148 -32.99 2.97 -10.21
CA SER A 148 -32.27 2.55 -11.42
C SER A 148 -31.25 3.60 -11.91
N GLY A 149 -30.26 3.93 -11.10
CA GLY A 149 -29.25 4.93 -11.41
C GLY A 149 -27.97 4.86 -10.60
N GLY A 150 -27.74 3.86 -9.83
CA GLY A 150 -26.43 3.36 -9.34
C GLY A 150 -25.51 4.30 -8.56
N LEU A 151 -25.93 5.49 -8.10
CA LEU A 151 -25.15 6.32 -7.20
C LEU A 151 -25.97 6.63 -5.93
N PRO A 152 -25.45 6.34 -4.73
CA PRO A 152 -26.06 6.86 -3.53
C PRO A 152 -25.98 8.40 -3.58
N ARG A 153 -27.14 9.04 -3.58
CA ARG A 153 -27.24 10.50 -3.46
C ARG A 153 -26.48 10.92 -2.21
N SER A 154 -25.54 11.85 -2.41
CA SER A 154 -24.84 12.65 -1.39
C SER A 154 -24.72 11.99 -0.02
N CYS A 155 -23.50 11.63 0.34
CA CYS A 155 -23.15 11.30 1.73
C CYS A 155 -23.60 12.48 2.61
N GLU A 156 -24.81 12.44 3.13
CA GLU A 156 -25.26 13.40 4.14
C GLU A 156 -24.29 13.25 5.31
N LYS A 157 -23.63 14.37 5.66
CA LYS A 157 -22.71 14.46 6.80
C LYS A 157 -23.50 14.07 8.07
N LYS A 158 -23.48 12.78 8.42
CA LYS A 158 -24.02 12.34 9.71
C LYS A 158 -23.05 12.82 10.77
N ALA A 159 -23.44 13.86 11.49
CA ALA A 159 -22.71 14.33 12.67
C ALA A 159 -22.52 13.16 13.65
N GLY A 160 -21.26 12.82 13.98
CA GLY A 160 -20.93 11.81 14.97
C GLY A 160 -20.16 10.56 14.50
N TRP A 161 -19.78 10.46 13.23
CA TRP A 161 -18.92 9.35 12.78
C TRP A 161 -17.51 9.52 13.33
N SER A 162 -17.03 8.51 14.06
CA SER A 162 -15.65 8.45 14.54
C SER A 162 -14.96 7.27 13.85
N ALA A 163 -13.81 7.52 13.23
CA ALA A 163 -12.95 6.47 12.70
C ALA A 163 -12.01 5.97 13.79
N ASP A 164 -11.83 4.65 13.90
CA ASP A 164 -10.84 4.02 14.74
C ASP A 164 -9.55 3.81 13.92
N VAL A 165 -8.56 4.66 14.16
CA VAL A 165 -7.25 4.60 13.47
C VAL A 165 -6.20 4.16 14.48
N GLN A 166 -5.53 3.07 14.18
CA GLN A 166 -4.55 2.42 15.05
C GLN A 166 -3.19 2.31 14.35
N ALA A 167 -2.12 2.45 15.13
CA ALA A 167 -0.79 2.18 14.63
C ALA A 167 -0.61 0.67 14.39
N LEU A 168 -0.05 0.29 13.24
CA LEU A 168 0.36 -1.08 12.98
C LEU A 168 1.48 -1.49 13.95
N PRO A 169 1.31 -2.57 14.72
CA PRO A 169 2.38 -3.09 15.57
C PRO A 169 3.50 -3.67 14.69
N ARG A 170 4.72 -3.69 15.19
CA ARG A 170 5.80 -4.48 14.58
C ARG A 170 5.66 -5.94 14.97
N GLY A 171 5.99 -6.86 14.05
CA GLY A 171 5.90 -8.30 14.28
C GLY A 171 4.49 -8.85 14.10
N ALA A 172 4.07 -9.76 14.97
CA ALA A 172 2.79 -10.46 14.83
C ALA A 172 1.59 -9.49 14.90
N PHE A 173 0.70 -9.62 13.91
CA PHE A 173 -0.50 -8.79 13.77
C PHE A 173 -1.71 -9.62 13.36
N ARG A 174 -2.81 -9.42 14.06
CA ARG A 174 -4.12 -9.97 13.73
C ARG A 174 -5.17 -8.92 14.10
N PRO A 175 -5.86 -8.29 13.16
CA PRO A 175 -6.75 -7.16 13.44
C PRO A 175 -8.04 -7.55 14.20
N PHE A 176 -8.50 -8.79 14.06
CA PHE A 176 -9.68 -9.32 14.74
C PHE A 176 -9.59 -10.84 14.87
N GLU A 177 -10.42 -11.46 15.70
CA GLU A 177 -10.48 -12.92 15.85
C GLU A 177 -10.95 -13.56 14.52
N GLY A 178 -10.25 -14.62 14.08
CA GLY A 178 -10.52 -15.26 12.78
C GLY A 178 -9.88 -14.57 11.58
N ALA A 179 -9.28 -13.37 11.75
CA ALA A 179 -8.51 -12.74 10.67
C ALA A 179 -7.25 -13.54 10.31
N PRO A 180 -6.73 -13.41 9.09
CA PRO A 180 -5.41 -13.91 8.75
C PRO A 180 -4.34 -13.37 9.71
N LYS A 181 -3.38 -14.23 10.05
CA LYS A 181 -2.22 -13.81 10.85
C LYS A 181 -1.17 -13.22 9.93
N PHE A 182 -0.80 -12.00 10.20
CA PHE A 182 0.30 -11.31 9.52
C PHE A 182 1.51 -11.16 10.45
N GLU A 183 2.65 -10.91 9.84
CA GLU A 183 3.81 -10.33 10.50
C GLU A 183 4.15 -9.00 9.79
N VAL A 184 4.18 -7.92 10.56
CA VAL A 184 4.49 -6.59 10.04
C VAL A 184 6.00 -6.39 10.05
N ILE A 185 6.56 -6.14 8.86
CA ILE A 185 7.99 -5.99 8.62
C ILE A 185 8.24 -4.55 8.17
N ALA A 186 9.12 -3.83 8.87
CA ALA A 186 9.52 -2.48 8.45
C ALA A 186 10.35 -2.58 7.15
N LEU A 187 9.95 -1.82 6.13
CA LEU A 187 10.61 -1.75 4.84
C LEU A 187 10.76 -0.28 4.38
N PRO A 188 11.37 0.60 5.20
CA PRO A 188 11.50 2.02 4.87
C PRO A 188 12.39 2.23 3.65
N GLY A 189 12.19 3.37 2.97
CA GLY A 189 13.07 3.81 1.90
C GLY A 189 12.35 4.33 0.67
N HIS A 190 11.26 3.71 0.20
CA HIS A 190 10.34 4.33 -0.75
C HIS A 190 9.60 5.50 -0.06
N SER A 191 9.02 5.24 1.08
CA SER A 191 8.62 6.21 2.11
C SER A 191 9.24 5.82 3.46
N GLU A 192 9.31 6.76 4.39
CA GLU A 192 9.92 6.51 5.70
C GLU A 192 9.09 5.53 6.55
N ASP A 193 7.80 5.49 6.31
CA ASP A 193 6.83 4.68 7.05
C ASP A 193 6.51 3.33 6.41
N SER A 194 7.05 3.01 5.23
CA SER A 194 6.73 1.79 4.49
C SER A 194 6.89 0.52 5.32
N VAL A 195 5.88 -0.36 5.24
CA VAL A 195 5.89 -1.70 5.84
C VAL A 195 5.48 -2.76 4.82
N GLY A 196 5.95 -3.98 5.05
CA GLY A 196 5.43 -5.18 4.40
C GLY A 196 4.55 -5.98 5.37
N LEU A 197 3.53 -6.64 4.83
CA LEU A 197 2.66 -7.55 5.57
C LEU A 197 2.95 -8.98 5.10
N LEU A 198 3.72 -9.74 5.88
CA LEU A 198 3.98 -11.15 5.62
C LEU A 198 2.77 -11.97 6.04
N LEU A 199 2.27 -12.80 5.14
CA LEU A 199 1.26 -13.85 5.38
C LEU A 199 1.99 -15.20 5.47
N PRO A 200 2.40 -15.66 6.67
CA PRO A 200 3.32 -16.80 6.81
C PRO A 200 2.75 -18.11 6.28
N VAL A 201 1.44 -18.30 6.40
CA VAL A 201 0.74 -19.52 5.94
C VAL A 201 0.85 -19.74 4.43
N GLU A 202 1.06 -18.68 3.64
CA GLU A 202 1.25 -18.72 2.19
C GLU A 202 2.67 -18.36 1.76
N GLN A 203 3.56 -18.07 2.70
CA GLN A 203 4.92 -17.58 2.42
C GLN A 203 4.90 -16.40 1.43
N SER A 204 3.91 -15.51 1.56
CA SER A 204 3.71 -14.36 0.69
C SER A 204 3.79 -13.05 1.46
N LEU A 205 4.31 -11.99 0.81
CA LEU A 205 4.53 -10.69 1.41
C LEU A 205 3.88 -9.60 0.55
N PHE A 206 2.98 -8.83 1.13
CA PHE A 206 2.50 -7.58 0.55
C PHE A 206 3.58 -6.52 0.76
N THR A 207 4.17 -6.03 -0.30
CA THR A 207 5.38 -5.19 -0.25
C THR A 207 5.09 -3.70 -0.36
N GLY A 208 3.83 -3.30 -0.58
CA GLY A 208 3.53 -1.93 -0.97
C GLY A 208 4.41 -1.53 -2.16
N ASP A 209 5.03 -0.37 -2.07
CA ASP A 209 5.81 0.22 -3.17
C ASP A 209 7.32 0.04 -3.05
N VAL A 210 7.76 -0.98 -2.30
CA VAL A 210 9.20 -1.20 -2.15
C VAL A 210 9.84 -1.71 -3.44
N LEU A 211 9.16 -2.57 -4.21
CA LEU A 211 9.63 -3.02 -5.52
C LEU A 211 8.49 -3.53 -6.41
N PHE A 212 8.72 -3.49 -7.72
CA PHE A 212 7.78 -3.92 -8.75
C PHE A 212 8.43 -4.87 -9.74
N ARG A 213 7.61 -5.66 -10.44
CA ARG A 213 8.12 -6.62 -11.44
C ARG A 213 8.65 -5.94 -12.69
N HIS A 214 8.05 -4.82 -13.12
CA HIS A 214 8.24 -4.23 -14.44
C HIS A 214 9.09 -2.96 -14.46
N GLY A 215 9.61 -2.53 -13.34
CA GLY A 215 10.41 -1.31 -13.28
C GLY A 215 10.80 -0.94 -11.86
N PRO A 216 11.69 0.02 -11.71
CA PRO A 216 12.10 0.46 -10.40
C PRO A 216 11.03 1.33 -9.77
N THR A 217 10.73 1.13 -8.49
CA THR A 217 9.97 2.10 -7.71
C THR A 217 10.72 3.43 -7.65
N VAL A 218 10.08 4.46 -7.13
CA VAL A 218 10.73 5.76 -6.89
C VAL A 218 11.20 5.87 -5.44
N VAL A 219 12.28 6.62 -5.22
CA VAL A 219 12.76 7.00 -3.89
C VAL A 219 12.94 8.51 -3.90
N PHE A 220 12.00 9.21 -3.27
CA PHE A 220 11.92 10.67 -3.34
C PHE A 220 12.36 11.32 -2.04
N HIS A 221 13.42 12.12 -2.09
CA HIS A 221 13.73 13.00 -0.96
C HIS A 221 12.67 14.12 -0.83
N PRO A 222 12.18 14.47 0.40
CA PRO A 222 12.70 14.06 1.71
C PRO A 222 12.10 12.76 2.29
N ASP A 223 10.97 12.28 1.81
CA ASP A 223 10.26 11.12 2.38
C ASP A 223 11.02 9.81 2.13
N GLY A 224 11.50 9.60 0.90
CA GLY A 224 12.32 8.45 0.55
C GLY A 224 13.79 8.61 0.93
N VAL A 225 14.39 7.55 1.47
CA VAL A 225 15.79 7.50 1.92
C VAL A 225 16.50 6.31 1.30
N LEU A 226 17.48 6.57 0.43
CA LEU A 226 18.13 5.52 -0.37
C LEU A 226 18.91 4.51 0.48
N ALA A 227 19.54 4.94 1.59
CA ALA A 227 20.21 4.03 2.51
C ALA A 227 19.23 3.04 3.16
N SER A 228 18.09 3.53 3.63
CA SER A 228 17.02 2.70 4.19
C SER A 228 16.43 1.77 3.14
N TYR A 229 16.31 2.25 1.90
CA TYR A 229 15.83 1.45 0.78
C TYR A 229 16.73 0.24 0.49
N PHE A 230 18.07 0.41 0.49
CA PHE A 230 18.99 -0.71 0.35
C PHE A 230 18.86 -1.71 1.50
N ALA A 231 18.76 -1.23 2.74
CA ALA A 231 18.53 -2.10 3.91
C ALA A 231 17.21 -2.87 3.83
N SER A 232 16.18 -2.29 3.23
CA SER A 232 14.90 -2.97 2.95
C SER A 232 15.05 -4.05 1.88
N LEU A 233 15.83 -3.80 0.82
CA LEU A 233 16.16 -4.84 -0.17
C LEU A 233 16.97 -6.00 0.47
N ASP A 234 17.91 -5.71 1.38
CA ASP A 234 18.64 -6.74 2.14
C ASP A 234 17.68 -7.57 3.00
N THR A 235 16.71 -6.93 3.62
CA THR A 235 15.68 -7.61 4.42
C THR A 235 14.81 -8.52 3.56
N LEU A 236 14.36 -8.06 2.38
CA LEU A 236 13.57 -8.86 1.46
C LEU A 236 14.37 -10.06 0.95
N GLU A 237 15.61 -9.84 0.54
CA GLU A 237 16.51 -10.90 0.07
C GLU A 237 16.73 -11.98 1.15
N ARG A 238 16.98 -11.57 2.39
CA ARG A 238 17.14 -12.48 3.52
C ARG A 238 15.88 -13.31 3.76
N LEU A 239 14.69 -12.71 3.77
CA LEU A 239 13.42 -13.42 3.96
C LEU A 239 13.17 -14.48 2.89
N VAL A 240 13.55 -14.18 1.63
CA VAL A 240 13.42 -15.13 0.53
C VAL A 240 14.44 -16.26 0.67
N ARG A 241 15.71 -15.96 0.98
CA ARG A 241 16.77 -16.97 1.16
C ARG A 241 16.52 -17.88 2.36
N GLU A 242 15.91 -17.37 3.43
CA GLU A 242 15.44 -18.14 4.59
C GLU A 242 14.20 -19.01 4.29
N GLY A 243 13.62 -18.92 3.08
CA GLY A 243 12.41 -19.64 2.69
C GLY A 243 11.13 -19.17 3.40
N ARG A 244 11.18 -18.02 4.07
CA ARG A 244 10.01 -17.41 4.73
C ARG A 244 9.05 -16.78 3.73
N VAL A 245 9.56 -16.33 2.58
CA VAL A 245 8.80 -15.70 1.51
C VAL A 245 9.16 -16.34 0.18
N ARG A 246 8.13 -16.68 -0.62
CA ARG A 246 8.26 -17.22 -1.97
C ARG A 246 7.60 -16.33 -3.02
N ARG A 247 6.69 -15.44 -2.58
CA ARG A 247 5.90 -14.58 -3.48
C ARG A 247 5.77 -13.19 -2.90
N PHE A 248 5.85 -12.17 -3.76
CA PHE A 248 5.49 -10.80 -3.39
C PHE A 248 4.19 -10.36 -4.05
N TYR A 249 3.42 -9.57 -3.31
CA TYR A 249 2.22 -8.87 -3.73
C TYR A 249 2.49 -7.36 -3.67
N PRO A 250 2.93 -6.74 -4.77
CA PRO A 250 3.29 -5.33 -4.79
C PRO A 250 2.06 -4.40 -4.84
N GLY A 251 2.27 -3.13 -4.48
CA GLY A 251 1.25 -2.09 -4.60
C GLY A 251 0.82 -1.80 -6.03
N HIS A 252 1.68 -2.07 -7.01
CA HIS A 252 1.39 -1.90 -8.43
C HIS A 252 1.91 -3.06 -9.26
N GLY A 253 1.18 -3.35 -10.36
CA GLY A 253 1.57 -4.38 -11.32
C GLY A 253 1.36 -5.81 -10.83
N TYR A 254 2.11 -6.74 -11.37
CA TYR A 254 1.89 -8.18 -11.19
C TYR A 254 2.46 -8.72 -9.89
N PRO A 255 1.87 -9.79 -9.33
CA PRO A 255 2.54 -10.63 -8.33
C PRO A 255 3.91 -11.12 -8.82
N ILE A 256 4.82 -11.35 -7.89
CA ILE A 256 6.18 -11.77 -8.17
C ILE A 256 6.40 -13.14 -7.55
N ASP A 257 6.43 -14.19 -8.38
CA ASP A 257 6.56 -15.59 -7.97
C ASP A 257 8.01 -16.03 -7.77
N ASP A 258 8.96 -15.31 -8.38
CA ASP A 258 10.39 -15.48 -8.18
C ASP A 258 11.03 -14.15 -7.77
N PRO A 259 11.07 -13.83 -6.45
CA PRO A 259 11.48 -12.53 -5.96
C PRO A 259 12.96 -12.19 -6.14
N LEU A 260 13.88 -13.17 -6.06
CA LEU A 260 15.33 -12.91 -6.04
C LEU A 260 15.82 -12.15 -7.28
N PRO A 261 15.49 -12.55 -8.52
CA PRO A 261 15.92 -11.81 -9.71
C PRO A 261 15.42 -10.37 -9.74
N ILE A 262 14.22 -10.11 -9.20
CA ILE A 262 13.64 -8.77 -9.16
C ILE A 262 14.33 -7.89 -8.10
N ILE A 263 14.66 -8.46 -6.94
CA ILE A 263 15.46 -7.77 -5.91
C ILE A 263 16.83 -7.39 -6.47
N GLU A 264 17.51 -8.32 -7.14
CA GLU A 264 18.81 -8.10 -7.76
C GLU A 264 18.75 -7.03 -8.88
N ALA A 265 17.76 -7.11 -9.77
CA ALA A 265 17.55 -6.12 -10.83
C ALA A 265 17.28 -4.72 -10.26
N THR A 266 16.44 -4.65 -9.21
CA THR A 266 16.14 -3.40 -8.51
C THR A 266 17.38 -2.80 -7.86
N ARG A 267 18.17 -3.60 -7.14
CA ARG A 267 19.45 -3.18 -6.53
C ARG A 267 20.43 -2.69 -7.60
N LYS A 268 20.62 -3.48 -8.66
CA LYS A 268 21.50 -3.13 -9.77
C LYS A 268 21.11 -1.80 -10.38
N HIS A 269 19.84 -1.59 -10.70
CA HIS A 269 19.33 -0.32 -11.23
C HIS A 269 19.70 0.87 -10.33
N ARG A 270 19.56 0.74 -9.00
CA ARG A 270 19.90 1.81 -8.05
C ARG A 270 21.40 2.12 -8.05
N VAL A 271 22.23 1.06 -8.05
CA VAL A 271 23.69 1.21 -8.09
C VAL A 271 24.14 1.84 -9.41
N ASP A 272 23.58 1.41 -10.53
CA ASP A 272 23.89 1.97 -11.85
C ASP A 272 23.56 3.47 -11.91
N ARG A 273 22.40 3.88 -11.38
CA ARG A 273 22.00 5.30 -11.31
C ARG A 273 22.92 6.12 -10.40
N LEU A 274 23.33 5.58 -9.25
CA LEU A 274 24.31 6.22 -8.38
C LEU A 274 25.65 6.43 -9.09
N ASN A 275 26.12 5.42 -9.84
CA ASN A 275 27.37 5.51 -10.59
C ASN A 275 27.28 6.56 -11.70
N GLN A 276 26.18 6.61 -12.45
CA GLN A 276 25.96 7.64 -13.48
C GLN A 276 25.99 9.06 -12.89
N VAL A 277 25.39 9.27 -11.70
CA VAL A 277 25.47 10.58 -11.01
C VAL A 277 26.91 10.89 -10.59
N LYS A 278 27.64 9.92 -10.02
CA LYS A 278 29.06 10.10 -9.66
C LYS A 278 29.93 10.43 -10.88
N GLU A 279 29.75 9.75 -12.00
CA GLU A 279 30.47 9.98 -13.24
C GLU A 279 30.18 11.40 -13.79
N ALA A 280 28.91 11.85 -13.79
CA ALA A 280 28.56 13.21 -14.19
C ALA A 280 29.22 14.27 -13.33
N LEU A 281 29.20 14.08 -11.99
CA LEU A 281 29.87 14.98 -11.03
C LEU A 281 31.39 15.04 -11.27
N ASN A 282 32.02 13.88 -11.47
CA ASN A 282 33.45 13.78 -11.77
C ASN A 282 33.83 14.42 -13.12
N ALA A 283 32.90 14.43 -14.09
CA ALA A 283 33.03 15.12 -15.36
C ALA A 283 32.80 16.65 -15.27
N GLY A 284 32.53 17.17 -14.05
CA GLY A 284 32.33 18.60 -13.81
C GLY A 284 30.89 19.10 -13.93
N THR A 285 29.90 18.20 -14.04
CA THR A 285 28.49 18.59 -13.96
C THR A 285 28.21 19.17 -12.56
N PRO A 286 27.57 20.35 -12.46
CA PRO A 286 27.19 20.91 -11.16
C PRO A 286 26.33 19.93 -10.33
N ALA A 287 26.50 19.96 -9.00
CA ALA A 287 25.70 19.14 -8.07
C ALA A 287 24.25 19.68 -7.91
N GLU A 288 23.72 20.22 -8.97
CA GLU A 288 22.36 20.74 -9.06
C GLU A 288 21.46 19.67 -9.68
N PRO A 289 20.30 19.35 -9.06
CA PRO A 289 19.44 18.26 -9.54
C PRO A 289 18.99 18.38 -11.00
N ASP A 290 18.74 19.59 -11.48
CA ASP A 290 18.36 19.84 -12.87
C ASP A 290 19.52 19.58 -13.83
N ALA A 291 20.73 20.05 -13.54
CA ALA A 291 21.92 19.80 -14.35
C ALA A 291 22.27 18.31 -14.43
N LEU A 292 22.15 17.60 -13.31
CA LEU A 292 22.35 16.14 -13.25
C LEU A 292 21.24 15.38 -13.98
N PHE A 293 19.99 15.87 -13.95
CA PHE A 293 18.92 15.28 -14.75
C PHE A 293 19.26 15.35 -16.25
N ASP A 294 19.66 16.51 -16.74
CA ASP A 294 19.98 16.71 -18.15
C ASP A 294 21.21 15.86 -18.59
N ALA A 295 22.16 15.62 -17.68
CA ALA A 295 23.34 14.79 -17.95
C ALA A 295 23.03 13.28 -17.91
N VAL A 296 22.21 12.81 -16.96
CA VAL A 296 22.07 11.37 -16.60
C VAL A 296 20.78 10.75 -17.16
N TYR A 297 19.70 11.54 -17.32
CA TYR A 297 18.37 11.03 -17.68
C TYR A 297 17.95 11.37 -19.10
N GLN A 298 18.90 11.31 -20.04
CA GLN A 298 18.62 11.55 -21.47
C GLN A 298 17.60 10.54 -22.02
N GLY A 299 16.62 11.03 -22.79
CA GLY A 299 15.60 10.19 -23.41
C GLY A 299 14.47 9.71 -22.47
N VAL A 300 14.46 10.16 -21.21
CA VAL A 300 13.38 9.84 -20.27
C VAL A 300 12.11 10.60 -20.65
N ASN A 301 10.95 9.94 -20.50
CA ASN A 301 9.65 10.55 -20.70
C ASN A 301 9.54 11.87 -19.90
N PRO A 302 9.17 13.00 -20.53
CA PRO A 302 9.05 14.30 -19.86
C PRO A 302 8.18 14.30 -18.61
N ALA A 303 7.14 13.45 -18.55
CA ALA A 303 6.30 13.28 -17.37
C ALA A 303 7.08 12.76 -16.14
N LEU A 304 8.24 12.11 -16.36
CA LEU A 304 9.09 11.59 -15.29
C LEU A 304 10.19 12.58 -14.87
N ARG A 305 10.24 13.80 -15.43
CA ARG A 305 11.28 14.78 -15.08
C ARG A 305 11.27 15.12 -13.59
N MET A 306 10.13 15.52 -13.05
CA MET A 306 10.02 15.87 -11.63
C MET A 306 10.28 14.67 -10.69
N PRO A 307 9.70 13.48 -10.94
CA PRO A 307 10.10 12.24 -10.24
C PRO A 307 11.61 12.00 -10.26
N SER A 308 12.26 12.11 -11.42
CA SER A 308 13.71 11.90 -11.54
C SER A 308 14.53 12.92 -10.75
N ILE A 309 14.16 14.21 -10.80
CA ILE A 309 14.82 15.28 -10.01
C ILE A 309 14.73 14.97 -8.50
N ARG A 310 13.58 14.52 -8.00
CA ARG A 310 13.43 14.13 -6.60
C ARG A 310 14.29 12.91 -6.25
N SER A 311 14.41 11.95 -7.18
CA SER A 311 15.30 10.79 -7.03
C SER A 311 16.77 11.20 -7.03
N ILE A 312 17.19 12.17 -7.86
CA ILE A 312 18.56 12.71 -7.86
C ILE A 312 18.87 13.36 -6.50
N ARG A 313 17.95 14.10 -5.90
CA ARG A 313 18.13 14.66 -4.55
C ARG A 313 18.38 13.58 -3.49
N ALA A 314 17.67 12.45 -3.58
CA ALA A 314 17.90 11.31 -2.70
C ALA A 314 19.29 10.68 -2.92
N GLN A 315 19.75 10.63 -4.19
CA GLN A 315 21.07 10.14 -4.56
C GLN A 315 22.19 11.07 -4.07
N LEU A 316 22.06 12.38 -4.27
CA LEU A 316 23.03 13.37 -3.75
C LEU A 316 23.15 13.26 -2.24
N LYS A 317 22.02 13.23 -1.53
CA LYS A 317 22.04 13.03 -0.07
C LYS A 317 22.72 11.73 0.36
N PHE A 318 22.50 10.64 -0.39
CA PHE A 318 23.18 9.36 -0.13
C PHE A 318 24.70 9.46 -0.36
N LEU A 319 25.14 10.30 -1.29
CA LEU A 319 26.54 10.57 -1.59
C LEU A 319 27.20 11.57 -0.60
N GLY A 320 26.43 12.17 0.30
CA GLY A 320 26.92 13.18 1.25
C GLY A 320 27.08 14.58 0.66
N ILE A 321 26.34 14.85 -0.42
CA ILE A 321 26.37 16.12 -1.18
C ILE A 321 25.05 16.87 -0.97
#